data_d96a71ec012ac346336b1bb9dfd4be6e
#
_entry.id   d96a71ec012ac346336b1bb9dfd4be6e
#
_cell.length_a   1.000
_cell.length_b   1.000
_cell.length_c   1.000
_cell.angle_alpha   90.00
_cell.angle_beta   90.00
_cell.angle_gamma   90.00
#
_symmetry.space_group_name_H-M   'P 1'
#
loop_
_entity.id
_entity.type
_entity.pdbx_description
1 polymer ?
#
loop_
_entity_poly.entity_id
_entity_poly.type
_entity_poly.pdbx_seq_one_letter_code
_entity_poly.pdbx_strand_id
1 'polypeptide(L)'
;MADPFPTDPEGAVVALVLAGGTGGRLMPLTAARAKPMVPLAGQYRLIDVVLSNLAHSRLRDVWVVEQYRPFTLNQHLAGGRPWDLDGTRHGLRLLPPAQGRAEEGFARGNGHAIAQQLPLLEQFGAETVVVLSADHLYQLDLRPVLALSLIHISEPTRLRR
;
A
#
# COMPACT_ATOMS: atom_id res chain seq x y z
N MET A 1 26.08 -13.11 -10.93
CA MET A 1 25.73 -13.49 -9.54
C MET A 1 24.22 -13.62 -9.53
N ALA A 2 23.68 -14.81 -9.34
CA ALA A 2 22.22 -15.01 -9.35
C ALA A 2 21.60 -14.23 -8.16
N ASP A 3 20.46 -13.60 -8.41
CA ASP A 3 19.69 -12.93 -7.34
C ASP A 3 19.30 -14.01 -6.30
N PRO A 4 19.71 -13.90 -5.03
CA PRO A 4 19.42 -14.91 -4.02
C PRO A 4 17.95 -14.99 -3.64
N PHE A 5 17.14 -14.06 -4.14
CA PHE A 5 15.71 -14.02 -3.87
C PHE A 5 14.92 -14.44 -5.11
N PRO A 6 13.84 -15.23 -4.95
CA PRO A 6 12.97 -15.59 -6.08
C PRO A 6 12.50 -14.31 -6.77
N THR A 7 12.53 -14.34 -8.10
CA THR A 7 12.19 -13.19 -8.95
C THR A 7 10.72 -12.79 -8.84
N ASP A 8 9.87 -13.74 -8.50
CA ASP A 8 8.47 -13.52 -8.15
C ASP A 8 8.18 -14.32 -6.88
N PRO A 9 7.58 -13.72 -5.85
CA PRO A 9 7.14 -14.48 -4.68
C PRO A 9 6.13 -15.53 -5.14
N GLU A 10 6.30 -16.76 -4.67
CA GLU A 10 5.30 -17.80 -4.90
C GLU A 10 3.96 -17.33 -4.33
N GLY A 11 2.91 -17.33 -5.16
CA GLY A 11 1.58 -16.83 -4.81
C GLY A 11 1.34 -15.34 -5.14
N ALA A 12 0.09 -14.95 -5.15
CA ALA A 12 -0.31 -13.57 -5.42
C ALA A 12 -0.09 -12.68 -4.20
N VAL A 13 0.96 -11.85 -4.24
CA VAL A 13 1.27 -10.87 -3.20
C VAL A 13 0.69 -9.52 -3.58
N VAL A 14 -0.15 -8.94 -2.72
CA VAL A 14 -0.70 -7.59 -2.89
C VAL A 14 -0.12 -6.66 -1.82
N ALA A 15 0.43 -5.53 -2.25
CA ALA A 15 0.83 -4.44 -1.35
C ALA A 15 -0.33 -3.47 -1.17
N LEU A 16 -0.89 -3.40 0.03
CA LEU A 16 -1.99 -2.51 0.39
C LEU A 16 -1.44 -1.26 1.08
N VAL A 17 -1.44 -0.13 0.37
CA VAL A 17 -0.90 1.15 0.84
C VAL A 17 -2.04 2.01 1.38
N LEU A 18 -2.03 2.26 2.69
CA LEU A 18 -3.07 3.06 3.36
C LEU A 18 -2.76 4.55 3.24
N ALA A 19 -3.55 5.27 2.45
CA ALA A 19 -3.42 6.70 2.16
C ALA A 19 -4.53 7.56 2.82
N GLY A 20 -5.09 7.10 3.94
CA GLY A 20 -6.31 7.65 4.53
C GLY A 20 -6.15 8.73 5.60
N GLY A 21 -4.92 9.12 5.96
CA GLY A 21 -4.68 10.04 7.07
C GLY A 21 -5.05 11.49 6.77
N THR A 22 -5.81 12.15 7.66
CA THR A 22 -6.14 13.59 7.56
C THR A 22 -4.93 14.50 7.75
N GLY A 23 -3.88 14.00 8.42
CA GLY A 23 -2.63 14.74 8.61
C GLY A 23 -2.70 15.95 9.54
N GLY A 24 -3.67 16.00 10.46
CA GLY A 24 -3.88 17.14 11.37
C GLY A 24 -2.62 17.60 12.12
N ARG A 25 -1.73 16.66 12.46
CA ARG A 25 -0.45 16.99 13.15
C ARG A 25 0.58 17.70 12.25
N LEU A 26 0.39 17.66 10.93
CA LEU A 26 1.28 18.29 9.95
C LEU A 26 0.72 19.62 9.43
N MET A 27 -0.27 20.21 10.08
CA MET A 27 -0.74 21.54 9.73
C MET A 27 0.41 22.59 9.88
N PRO A 28 0.52 23.54 8.95
CA PRO A 28 -0.37 23.83 7.83
C PRO A 28 -0.08 23.05 6.53
N LEU A 29 0.91 22.16 6.49
CA LEU A 29 1.32 21.43 5.28
C LEU A 29 0.20 20.62 4.65
N THR A 30 -0.74 20.15 5.47
CA THR A 30 -1.89 19.33 5.05
C THR A 30 -3.18 20.12 4.88
N ALA A 31 -3.15 21.45 5.00
CA ALA A 31 -4.35 22.29 4.86
C ALA A 31 -5.06 22.12 3.51
N ALA A 32 -4.27 21.98 2.43
CA ALA A 32 -4.79 21.91 1.06
C ALA A 32 -4.55 20.54 0.37
N ARG A 33 -3.92 19.58 1.05
CA ARG A 33 -3.51 18.30 0.44
C ARG A 33 -3.61 17.13 1.41
N ALA A 34 -3.78 15.92 0.87
CA ALA A 34 -3.70 14.70 1.67
C ALA A 34 -2.30 14.52 2.25
N LYS A 35 -2.17 13.87 3.41
CA LYS A 35 -0.88 13.65 4.10
C LYS A 35 0.17 12.97 3.19
N PRO A 36 -0.15 11.93 2.41
CA PRO A 36 0.79 11.32 1.47
C PRO A 36 1.37 12.28 0.42
N MET A 37 0.66 13.38 0.16
CA MET A 37 1.03 14.41 -0.82
C MET A 37 1.89 15.54 -0.25
N VAL A 38 2.31 15.46 1.00
CA VAL A 38 3.24 16.44 1.58
C VAL A 38 4.57 16.38 0.83
N PRO A 39 5.11 17.54 0.38
CA PRO A 39 6.38 17.60 -0.35
C PRO A 39 7.54 17.05 0.47
N LEU A 40 8.41 16.31 -0.20
CA LEU A 40 9.64 15.76 0.31
C LEU A 40 10.79 16.12 -0.65
N ALA A 41 11.88 16.69 -0.14
CA ALA A 41 13.07 17.02 -0.92
C ALA A 41 12.78 17.76 -2.25
N GLY A 42 11.81 18.66 -2.26
CA GLY A 42 11.46 19.51 -3.39
C GLY A 42 10.46 18.86 -4.37
N GLN A 43 10.85 17.84 -5.11
CA GLN A 43 10.03 17.27 -6.18
C GLN A 43 9.15 16.09 -5.74
N TYR A 44 9.60 15.34 -4.73
CA TYR A 44 8.92 14.14 -4.27
C TYR A 44 7.77 14.43 -3.30
N ARG A 45 6.99 13.40 -3.03
CA ARG A 45 5.94 13.35 -2.02
C ARG A 45 6.23 12.19 -1.04
N LEU A 46 5.63 12.19 0.12
CA LEU A 46 5.83 11.11 1.10
C LEU A 46 5.51 9.73 0.50
N ILE A 47 4.43 9.62 -0.27
CA ILE A 47 4.02 8.37 -0.90
C ILE A 47 5.05 7.82 -1.90
N ASP A 48 5.85 8.68 -2.52
CA ASP A 48 6.83 8.25 -3.52
C ASP A 48 7.90 7.34 -2.91
N VAL A 49 8.22 7.53 -1.63
CA VAL A 49 9.17 6.66 -0.92
C VAL A 49 8.64 5.25 -0.81
N VAL A 50 7.37 5.10 -0.42
CA VAL A 50 6.73 3.79 -0.27
C VAL A 50 6.61 3.09 -1.63
N LEU A 51 6.13 3.81 -2.65
CA LEU A 51 5.98 3.26 -3.99
C LEU A 51 7.34 2.87 -4.62
N SER A 52 8.38 3.66 -4.37
CA SER A 52 9.73 3.34 -4.82
C SER A 52 10.27 2.08 -4.14
N ASN A 53 10.04 1.91 -2.83
CA ASN A 53 10.42 0.66 -2.13
C ASN A 53 9.68 -0.56 -2.70
N LEU A 54 8.39 -0.43 -3.01
CA LEU A 54 7.59 -1.49 -3.61
C LEU A 54 8.09 -1.85 -5.01
N ALA A 55 8.34 -0.86 -5.86
CA ALA A 55 8.88 -1.05 -7.20
C ALA A 55 10.27 -1.72 -7.16
N HIS A 56 11.19 -1.25 -6.32
CA HIS A 56 12.51 -1.85 -6.12
C HIS A 56 12.43 -3.28 -5.56
N SER A 57 11.43 -3.56 -4.73
CA SER A 57 11.15 -4.90 -4.21
C SER A 57 10.43 -5.80 -5.22
N ARG A 58 10.18 -5.31 -6.45
CA ARG A 58 9.47 -6.01 -7.53
C ARG A 58 8.04 -6.45 -7.17
N LEU A 59 7.41 -5.77 -6.22
CA LEU A 59 6.00 -5.96 -5.91
C LEU A 59 5.17 -5.21 -6.94
N ARG A 60 4.45 -5.97 -7.76
CA ARG A 60 3.76 -5.43 -8.94
C ARG A 60 2.29 -5.11 -8.68
N ASP A 61 1.64 -5.77 -7.73
CA ASP A 61 0.26 -5.52 -7.36
C ASP A 61 0.21 -4.58 -6.17
N VAL A 62 0.02 -3.29 -6.45
CA VAL A 62 0.02 -2.22 -5.46
C VAL A 62 -1.35 -1.55 -5.42
N TRP A 63 -2.05 -1.68 -4.31
CA TRP A 63 -3.37 -1.12 -4.11
C TRP A 63 -3.32 0.02 -3.11
N VAL A 64 -3.69 1.22 -3.55
CA VAL A 64 -3.69 2.42 -2.72
C VAL A 64 -5.11 2.68 -2.22
N VAL A 65 -5.31 2.55 -0.91
CA VAL A 65 -6.60 2.81 -0.26
C VAL A 65 -6.69 4.29 0.09
N GLU A 66 -7.56 4.99 -0.61
CA GLU A 66 -7.78 6.42 -0.43
C GLU A 66 -8.93 6.69 0.52
N GLN A 67 -8.83 7.73 1.34
CA GLN A 67 -9.94 8.18 2.19
C GLN A 67 -10.14 9.70 2.16
N TYR A 68 -9.08 10.47 1.93
CA TYR A 68 -9.14 11.92 2.07
C TYR A 68 -8.50 12.63 0.89
N ARG A 69 -9.25 13.57 0.28
CA ARG A 69 -8.79 14.41 -0.85
C ARG A 69 -8.12 13.62 -1.98
N PRO A 70 -8.83 12.69 -2.64
CA PRO A 70 -8.22 11.76 -3.61
C PRO A 70 -7.70 12.45 -4.88
N PHE A 71 -8.28 13.57 -5.30
CA PHE A 71 -8.00 14.17 -6.61
C PHE A 71 -6.51 14.45 -6.87
N THR A 72 -5.84 15.14 -5.94
CA THR A 72 -4.41 15.47 -6.11
C THR A 72 -3.50 14.25 -5.99
N LEU A 73 -3.89 13.27 -5.19
CA LEU A 73 -3.20 12.01 -5.05
C LEU A 73 -3.29 11.20 -6.36
N ASN A 74 -4.48 11.05 -6.92
CA ASN A 74 -4.71 10.33 -8.16
C ASN A 74 -3.95 10.95 -9.33
N GLN A 75 -3.94 12.27 -9.41
CA GLN A 75 -3.19 13.01 -10.43
C GLN A 75 -1.68 12.75 -10.33
N HIS A 76 -1.14 12.72 -9.10
CA HIS A 76 0.27 12.45 -8.87
C HIS A 76 0.65 11.00 -9.17
N LEU A 77 -0.18 10.06 -8.78
CA LEU A 77 0.05 8.63 -9.01
C LEU A 77 0.04 8.25 -10.49
N ALA A 78 -0.66 9.01 -11.34
CA ALA A 78 -0.69 8.84 -12.79
C ALA A 78 -0.87 7.38 -13.25
N GLY A 79 -1.67 6.61 -12.50
CA GLY A 79 -1.90 5.19 -12.77
C GLY A 79 -0.67 4.30 -12.53
N GLY A 80 0.29 4.74 -11.73
CA GLY A 80 1.50 3.96 -11.39
C GLY A 80 2.68 4.14 -12.35
N ARG A 81 2.50 4.89 -13.43
CA ARG A 81 3.52 5.06 -14.49
C ARG A 81 4.91 5.49 -13.99
N PRO A 82 5.07 6.42 -13.03
CA PRO A 82 6.39 6.81 -12.54
C PRO A 82 7.19 5.68 -11.87
N TRP A 83 6.55 4.57 -11.53
CA TRP A 83 7.15 3.41 -10.84
C TRP A 83 7.06 2.12 -11.64
N ASP A 84 6.74 2.19 -12.95
CA ASP A 84 6.50 1.03 -13.81
C ASP A 84 5.39 0.10 -13.27
N LEU A 85 4.40 0.68 -12.59
CA LEU A 85 3.23 0.01 -12.02
C LEU A 85 1.96 0.24 -12.85
N ASP A 86 2.09 0.45 -14.16
CA ASP A 86 0.99 0.71 -15.11
C ASP A 86 0.69 -0.47 -16.04
N GLY A 87 1.08 -1.67 -15.63
CA GLY A 87 0.84 -2.89 -16.39
C GLY A 87 -0.64 -3.26 -16.53
N THR A 88 -0.97 -4.00 -17.59
CA THR A 88 -2.35 -4.43 -17.90
C THR A 88 -2.88 -5.51 -16.96
N ARG A 89 -2.04 -6.38 -16.43
CA ARG A 89 -2.45 -7.48 -15.51
C ARG A 89 -2.13 -7.16 -14.07
N HIS A 90 -0.98 -6.55 -13.84
CA HIS A 90 -0.43 -6.14 -12.56
C HIS A 90 -0.27 -4.62 -12.59
N GLY A 91 -0.25 -3.99 -11.46
CA GLY A 91 0.00 -2.56 -11.41
C GLY A 91 -0.64 -1.88 -10.20
N LEU A 92 -0.60 -0.56 -10.24
CA LEU A 92 -1.20 0.28 -9.21
C LEU A 92 -2.70 0.40 -9.42
N ARG A 93 -3.45 0.04 -8.38
CA ARG A 93 -4.90 0.23 -8.33
C ARG A 93 -5.25 1.23 -7.25
N LEU A 94 -6.13 2.17 -7.60
CA LEU A 94 -6.70 3.11 -6.67
C LEU A 94 -8.01 2.55 -6.13
N LEU A 95 -8.09 2.44 -4.82
CA LEU A 95 -9.29 2.02 -4.13
C LEU A 95 -9.91 3.25 -3.48
N PRO A 96 -10.94 3.84 -4.10
CA PRO A 96 -11.62 4.99 -3.52
C PRO A 96 -12.25 4.61 -2.18
N PRO A 97 -12.58 5.61 -1.34
CA PRO A 97 -13.27 5.36 -0.10
C PRO A 97 -14.50 4.50 -0.40
N ALA A 98 -14.58 3.33 0.22
CA ALA A 98 -15.80 2.54 0.15
C ALA A 98 -16.90 3.43 0.75
N GLN A 99 -17.78 3.94 -0.11
CA GLN A 99 -19.06 4.43 0.34
C GLN A 99 -19.84 3.17 0.73
N GLY A 100 -19.56 2.67 1.93
CA GLY A 100 -20.38 1.68 2.59
C GLY A 100 -21.82 2.16 2.56
N ARG A 101 -22.77 1.28 2.85
CA ARG A 101 -24.18 1.67 3.06
C ARG A 101 -24.19 2.98 3.83
N ALA A 102 -25.03 3.91 3.45
CA ALA A 102 -25.02 5.33 3.87
C ALA A 102 -24.82 5.59 5.39
N GLU A 103 -24.84 4.56 6.21
CA GLU A 103 -24.67 4.58 7.66
C GLU A 103 -23.24 4.33 8.16
N GLU A 104 -22.31 3.82 7.31
CA GLU A 104 -20.97 3.40 7.75
C GLU A 104 -19.88 4.46 7.61
N GLY A 105 -20.07 5.50 6.78
CA GLY A 105 -19.12 6.60 6.63
C GLY A 105 -17.70 6.17 6.26
N PHE A 106 -16.71 7.04 6.54
CA PHE A 106 -15.28 6.73 6.35
C PHE A 106 -14.81 5.63 7.32
N ALA A 107 -13.82 4.86 6.90
CA ALA A 107 -13.24 3.82 7.73
C ALA A 107 -12.79 4.36 9.11
N ARG A 108 -13.22 3.71 10.19
CA ARG A 108 -12.95 4.10 11.58
C ARG A 108 -11.53 3.73 12.06
N GLY A 109 -10.57 3.65 11.16
CA GLY A 109 -9.18 3.30 11.43
C GLY A 109 -8.61 2.31 10.42
N ASN A 110 -7.31 2.01 10.55
CA ASN A 110 -6.57 1.20 9.59
C ASN A 110 -7.14 -0.22 9.45
N GLY A 111 -7.50 -0.85 10.57
CA GLY A 111 -8.09 -2.20 10.55
C GLY A 111 -9.41 -2.26 9.78
N HIS A 112 -10.28 -1.26 9.97
CA HIS A 112 -11.54 -1.16 9.23
C HIS A 112 -11.30 -0.89 7.73
N ALA A 113 -10.34 -0.02 7.40
CA ALA A 113 -9.95 0.25 6.02
C ALA A 113 -9.46 -1.01 5.30
N ILE A 114 -8.68 -1.85 5.98
CA ILE A 114 -8.22 -3.13 5.45
C ILE A 114 -9.40 -4.11 5.29
N ALA A 115 -10.24 -4.25 6.32
CA ALA A 115 -11.37 -5.16 6.30
C ALA A 115 -12.34 -4.89 5.15
N GLN A 116 -12.55 -3.62 4.79
CA GLN A 116 -13.37 -3.24 3.64
C GLN A 116 -12.80 -3.72 2.30
N GLN A 117 -11.50 -4.02 2.22
CA GLN A 117 -10.87 -4.48 0.98
C GLN A 117 -10.82 -6.01 0.87
N LEU A 118 -11.13 -6.75 1.92
CA LEU A 118 -11.07 -8.22 1.92
C LEU A 118 -11.82 -8.86 0.75
N PRO A 119 -13.06 -8.48 0.41
CA PRO A 119 -13.77 -9.09 -0.71
C PRO A 119 -13.06 -8.91 -2.05
N LEU A 120 -12.41 -7.76 -2.26
CA LEU A 120 -11.63 -7.49 -3.49
C LEU A 120 -10.33 -8.30 -3.51
N LEU A 121 -9.66 -8.43 -2.37
CA LEU A 121 -8.45 -9.23 -2.21
C LEU A 121 -8.74 -10.71 -2.46
N GLU A 122 -9.83 -11.24 -1.91
CA GLU A 122 -10.30 -12.61 -2.13
C GLU A 122 -10.66 -12.85 -3.61
N GLN A 123 -11.39 -11.94 -4.23
CA GLN A 123 -11.74 -12.03 -5.66
C GLN A 123 -10.50 -11.99 -6.55
N PHE A 124 -9.47 -11.24 -6.17
CA PHE A 124 -8.19 -11.18 -6.87
C PHE A 124 -7.37 -12.46 -6.68
N GLY A 125 -7.64 -13.23 -5.64
CA GLY A 125 -6.88 -14.41 -5.25
C GLY A 125 -5.58 -14.07 -4.53
N ALA A 126 -5.56 -12.97 -3.74
CA ALA A 126 -4.40 -12.59 -2.95
C ALA A 126 -4.11 -13.65 -1.87
N GLU A 127 -2.91 -14.23 -1.90
CA GLU A 127 -2.45 -15.19 -0.89
C GLU A 127 -1.72 -14.50 0.26
N THR A 128 -1.02 -13.41 -0.06
CA THR A 128 -0.29 -12.61 0.91
C THR A 128 -0.59 -11.13 0.73
N VAL A 129 -0.86 -10.44 1.84
CA VAL A 129 -1.11 -9.00 1.83
C VAL A 129 -0.08 -8.30 2.69
N VAL A 130 0.68 -7.37 2.07
CA VAL A 130 1.61 -6.49 2.78
C VAL A 130 0.94 -5.15 3.01
N VAL A 131 0.75 -4.77 4.26
CA VAL A 131 0.11 -3.49 4.60
C VAL A 131 1.16 -2.45 4.94
N LEU A 132 1.09 -1.30 4.26
CA LEU A 132 2.02 -0.19 4.44
C LEU A 132 1.26 1.13 4.65
N SER A 133 1.90 2.07 5.36
CA SER A 133 1.40 3.44 5.46
C SER A 133 2.00 4.30 4.36
N ALA A 134 1.19 5.10 3.68
CA ALA A 134 1.60 5.97 2.57
C ALA A 134 2.50 7.15 2.97
N ASP A 135 2.77 7.33 4.25
CA ASP A 135 3.52 8.45 4.82
C ASP A 135 4.75 8.05 5.62
N HIS A 136 5.11 6.78 5.56
CA HIS A 136 6.26 6.25 6.30
C HIS A 136 7.54 6.39 5.47
N LEU A 137 8.55 7.00 6.05
CA LEU A 137 9.86 7.23 5.42
C LEU A 137 10.83 6.13 5.86
N TYR A 138 11.21 5.27 4.92
CA TYR A 138 12.19 4.21 5.13
C TYR A 138 12.79 3.77 3.79
N GLN A 139 13.90 3.06 3.84
CA GLN A 139 14.48 2.36 2.71
C GLN A 139 14.56 0.88 3.07
N LEU A 140 13.82 0.05 2.36
CA LEU A 140 13.71 -1.37 2.66
C LEU A 140 13.44 -2.18 1.40
N ASP A 141 14.18 -3.26 1.21
CA ASP A 141 13.80 -4.33 0.31
C ASP A 141 12.83 -5.26 1.03
N LEU A 142 11.62 -5.37 0.50
CA LEU A 142 10.56 -6.16 1.12
C LEU A 142 10.66 -7.67 0.80
N ARG A 143 11.46 -8.07 -0.17
CA ARG A 143 11.61 -9.50 -0.54
C ARG A 143 12.08 -10.37 0.62
N PRO A 144 13.14 -10.01 1.37
CA PRO A 144 13.54 -10.77 2.55
C PRO A 144 12.48 -10.83 3.64
N VAL A 145 11.73 -9.72 3.82
CA VAL A 145 10.64 -9.66 4.82
C VAL A 145 9.53 -10.62 4.45
N LEU A 146 9.14 -10.68 3.18
CA LEU A 146 8.14 -11.61 2.67
C LEU A 146 8.58 -13.06 2.82
N ALA A 147 9.81 -13.38 2.42
CA ALA A 147 10.36 -14.72 2.55
C ALA A 147 10.35 -15.19 4.02
N LEU A 148 10.75 -14.31 4.94
CA LEU A 148 10.72 -14.61 6.37
C LEU A 148 9.29 -14.80 6.90
N SER A 149 8.36 -13.96 6.47
CA SER A 149 6.94 -14.05 6.86
C SER A 149 6.33 -15.38 6.45
N LEU A 150 6.59 -15.84 5.22
CA LEU A 150 6.08 -17.11 4.71
C LEU A 150 6.60 -18.31 5.52
N ILE A 151 7.87 -18.30 5.95
CA ILE A 151 8.42 -19.32 6.82
C ILE A 151 7.71 -19.33 8.19
N HIS A 152 7.46 -18.17 8.78
CA HIS A 152 6.81 -18.08 10.09
C HIS A 152 5.30 -18.40 10.06
N ILE A 153 4.62 -18.15 8.95
CA ILE A 153 3.18 -18.48 8.79
C ILE A 153 2.98 -19.99 8.65
N SER A 154 3.92 -20.71 8.05
CA SER A 154 3.83 -22.17 7.91
C SER A 154 4.15 -22.92 9.21
N GLU A 155 4.72 -22.27 10.22
CA GLU A 155 4.91 -22.82 11.56
C GLU A 155 3.84 -22.26 12.53
N PRO A 156 2.78 -23.01 12.87
CA PRO A 156 1.80 -22.56 13.84
C PRO A 156 2.49 -22.35 15.19
N THR A 157 2.52 -21.11 15.65
CA THR A 157 3.02 -20.77 16.98
C THR A 157 2.19 -21.53 18.02
N ARG A 158 2.68 -22.65 18.52
CA ARG A 158 2.08 -23.31 19.68
C ARG A 158 2.20 -22.35 20.87
N LEU A 159 1.12 -21.67 21.18
CA LEU A 159 0.97 -21.02 22.48
C LEU A 159 1.09 -22.14 23.53
N ARG A 160 2.26 -22.24 24.18
CA ARG A 160 2.41 -23.03 25.40
C ARG A 160 1.54 -22.34 26.47
N ARG A 161 0.48 -23.05 26.87
CA ARG A 161 -0.27 -22.70 28.08
C ARG A 161 0.59 -23.00 29.31
#